data_a782463d841ad6cfe262ad8dbc2facd1
#
_entry.id   a782463d841ad6cfe262ad8dbc2facd1
#
_cell.length_a   1.000
_cell.length_b   1.000
_cell.length_c   1.000
_cell.angle_alpha   90.00
_cell.angle_beta   90.00
_cell.angle_gamma   90.00
#
_symmetry.space_group_name_H-M   'P 1'
#
loop_
_entity.id
_entity.type
_entity.pdbx_description
1 polymer ?
#
loop_
_entity_poly.entity_id
_entity_poly.type
_entity_poly.pdbx_seq_one_letter_code
_entity_poly.pdbx_strand_id
1 'polypeptide(L)'
;MRRSPLGLAGGGVAVAMILGQPLQAQEQKLYNEYGPQFENCGDDSLDRVLKDGITLGESNVAPHSMLDPATNTASGIDVEINQAVADWLGIKDVRYEWPQWAEQIPSLLSKRTDVIAQNIHVNPERVKVISFSGPAWWYGPVVLVEKGNPDGIKSYDDLKGKDVGALAGSAAEAYLRRIGANTTTFKSEVEELQSLSQGRVKYVVEDDVVFTVFDKANPGHNIEALWNIAAPEDIVYGGGYGAARYGFRKEDCMLRTAYSVALGELRNNGTVSAILAKYGLSDRNLVWFKLNP
;
A
#
# COMPACT_ATOMS: atom_id res chain seq x y z
N MET A 1 66.85 -16.17 -51.59
CA MET A 1 65.50 -16.56 -51.05
C MET A 1 65.58 -16.40 -49.58
N ARG A 2 65.10 -15.28 -49.06
CA ARG A 2 64.96 -15.02 -47.61
C ARG A 2 63.48 -14.96 -47.24
N ARG A 3 63.05 -15.83 -46.35
CA ARG A 3 61.72 -15.84 -45.79
C ARG A 3 61.66 -14.95 -44.52
N SER A 4 60.79 -13.95 -44.50
CA SER A 4 60.48 -13.16 -43.31
C SER A 4 59.40 -13.86 -42.49
N PRO A 5 59.48 -13.84 -41.16
CA PRO A 5 58.41 -14.35 -40.33
C PRO A 5 57.36 -13.27 -40.10
N LEU A 6 56.05 -13.65 -40.23
CA LEU A 6 54.89 -12.88 -39.79
C LEU A 6 54.87 -12.77 -38.24
N GLY A 7 54.93 -11.56 -37.77
CA GLY A 7 54.64 -11.27 -36.35
C GLY A 7 53.11 -11.28 -36.07
N LEU A 8 52.67 -12.17 -35.20
CA LEU A 8 51.39 -12.15 -34.61
C LEU A 8 51.34 -11.04 -33.53
N ALA A 9 50.62 -9.98 -33.80
CA ALA A 9 50.29 -8.99 -32.80
C ALA A 9 49.17 -9.57 -31.90
N GLY A 10 49.56 -10.04 -30.73
CA GLY A 10 48.63 -10.43 -29.67
C GLY A 10 48.03 -9.18 -29.04
N GLY A 11 46.76 -8.89 -29.37
CA GLY A 11 45.99 -7.89 -28.66
C GLY A 11 45.64 -8.43 -27.27
N GLY A 12 46.43 -8.07 -26.28
CA GLY A 12 46.09 -8.32 -24.87
C GLY A 12 44.95 -7.42 -24.48
N VAL A 13 43.75 -8.00 -24.28
CA VAL A 13 42.69 -7.34 -23.55
C VAL A 13 43.15 -7.22 -22.11
N ALA A 14 43.50 -6.01 -21.70
CA ALA A 14 43.80 -5.71 -20.31
C ALA A 14 42.47 -5.81 -19.53
N VAL A 15 42.20 -6.96 -18.94
CA VAL A 15 41.26 -7.08 -17.87
C VAL A 15 41.87 -6.32 -16.69
N ALA A 16 41.44 -5.09 -16.50
CA ALA A 16 41.78 -4.33 -15.31
C ALA A 16 41.16 -5.08 -14.10
N MET A 17 41.99 -5.85 -13.42
CA MET A 17 41.66 -6.39 -12.12
C MET A 17 41.45 -5.22 -11.16
N ILE A 18 40.17 -4.94 -10.81
CA ILE A 18 39.84 -4.10 -9.67
C ILE A 18 40.11 -4.95 -8.42
N LEU A 19 41.35 -5.21 -8.12
CA LEU A 19 41.81 -5.85 -6.90
C LEU A 19 42.14 -4.76 -5.91
N GLY A 20 41.36 -4.62 -4.86
CA GLY A 20 41.80 -3.87 -3.70
C GLY A 20 40.79 -3.11 -2.87
N GLN A 21 39.52 -3.11 -3.22
CA GLN A 21 38.53 -2.58 -2.27
C GLN A 21 37.83 -3.73 -1.51
N PRO A 22 37.66 -3.62 -0.19
CA PRO A 22 36.92 -4.63 0.56
C PRO A 22 35.50 -4.78 -0.02
N LEU A 23 34.98 -6.01 -0.02
CA LEU A 23 33.69 -6.37 -0.60
C LEU A 23 32.58 -5.41 -0.16
N GLN A 24 32.60 -5.01 1.12
CA GLN A 24 31.72 -4.02 1.70
C GLN A 24 31.75 -2.64 1.03
N ALA A 25 32.94 -2.20 0.59
CA ALA A 25 33.07 -0.91 -0.11
C ALA A 25 32.57 -0.97 -1.56
N GLN A 26 32.65 -2.13 -2.20
CA GLN A 26 32.05 -2.36 -3.52
C GLN A 26 30.53 -2.50 -3.45
N GLU A 27 30.02 -3.23 -2.47
CA GLU A 27 28.57 -3.32 -2.18
C GLU A 27 27.99 -1.96 -1.84
N GLN A 28 28.66 -1.16 -1.01
CA GLN A 28 28.26 0.19 -0.67
C GLN A 28 28.26 1.12 -1.88
N LYS A 29 29.22 0.98 -2.79
CA LYS A 29 29.30 1.78 -4.01
C LYS A 29 28.15 1.41 -4.97
N LEU A 30 27.89 0.11 -5.20
CA LEU A 30 26.79 -0.37 -6.00
C LEU A 30 25.44 0.05 -5.40
N TYR A 31 25.33 0.00 -4.09
CA TYR A 31 24.14 0.44 -3.37
C TYR A 31 23.89 1.95 -3.52
N ASN A 32 24.93 2.78 -3.45
CA ASN A 32 24.85 4.23 -3.64
C ASN A 32 24.57 4.63 -5.10
N GLU A 33 25.00 3.80 -6.06
CA GLU A 33 24.88 4.09 -7.50
C GLU A 33 23.56 3.58 -8.10
N TYR A 34 23.02 2.47 -7.58
CA TYR A 34 21.85 1.78 -8.14
C TYR A 34 20.76 1.42 -7.11
N GLY A 35 21.05 1.58 -5.84
CA GLY A 35 20.05 1.38 -4.76
C GLY A 35 19.03 2.53 -4.70
N PRO A 36 17.97 2.38 -3.90
CA PRO A 36 17.11 3.51 -3.58
C PRO A 36 18.01 4.60 -3.02
N GLN A 37 17.99 5.77 -3.66
CA GLN A 37 18.74 6.91 -3.17
C GLN A 37 18.25 7.16 -1.74
N PHE A 38 19.06 6.79 -0.75
CA PHE A 38 18.88 7.30 0.59
C PHE A 38 19.19 8.78 0.46
N GLU A 39 18.14 9.56 0.34
CA GLU A 39 18.24 10.97 0.57
C GLU A 39 18.86 11.08 1.97
N ASN A 40 19.99 11.73 2.06
CA ASN A 40 20.53 12.10 3.36
C ASN A 40 19.59 13.18 3.92
N CYS A 41 18.59 12.73 4.61
CA CYS A 41 17.47 13.55 5.02
C CYS A 41 17.87 14.56 6.09
N GLY A 42 18.89 14.21 6.91
CA GLY A 42 19.42 15.10 7.96
C GLY A 42 18.42 15.53 9.03
N ASP A 43 17.22 14.92 9.08
CA ASP A 43 16.22 15.17 10.10
C ASP A 43 16.34 14.15 11.26
N ASP A 44 15.73 14.45 12.40
CA ASP A 44 15.78 13.66 13.63
C ASP A 44 14.55 12.75 13.83
N SER A 45 13.72 12.58 12.81
CA SER A 45 12.43 11.88 12.94
C SER A 45 12.58 10.43 13.41
N LEU A 46 13.60 9.72 12.95
CA LEU A 46 13.90 8.37 13.41
C LEU A 46 14.38 8.37 14.86
N ASP A 47 15.34 9.24 15.22
CA ASP A 47 15.88 9.34 16.57
C ASP A 47 14.77 9.68 17.58
N ARG A 48 13.86 10.57 17.21
CA ARG A 48 12.69 10.93 18.01
C ARG A 48 11.83 9.72 18.32
N VAL A 49 11.42 8.92 17.31
CA VAL A 49 10.56 7.75 17.56
C VAL A 49 11.29 6.60 18.27
N LEU A 50 12.60 6.47 18.10
CA LEU A 50 13.41 5.51 18.84
C LEU A 50 13.48 5.85 20.33
N LYS A 51 13.47 7.14 20.65
CA LYS A 51 13.55 7.65 22.03
C LYS A 51 12.16 7.73 22.69
N ASP A 52 11.19 8.35 22.01
CA ASP A 52 9.92 8.78 22.59
C ASP A 52 8.74 7.86 22.22
N GLY A 53 8.99 6.85 21.39
CA GLY A 53 7.96 5.95 20.83
C GLY A 53 7.30 6.53 19.59
N ILE A 54 6.45 5.71 18.94
CA ILE A 54 5.75 6.03 17.70
C ILE A 54 4.24 5.97 17.90
N THR A 55 3.51 6.90 17.27
CA THR A 55 2.04 6.88 17.23
C THR A 55 1.56 6.58 15.83
N LEU A 56 0.89 5.45 15.67
CA LEU A 56 0.38 4.91 14.43
C LEU A 56 -1.09 5.30 14.23
N GLY A 57 -1.42 5.88 13.07
CA GLY A 57 -2.79 6.22 12.69
C GLY A 57 -3.42 5.07 11.93
N GLU A 58 -4.46 4.47 12.48
CA GLU A 58 -5.23 3.38 11.90
C GLU A 58 -6.71 3.76 11.82
N SER A 59 -7.46 3.27 10.82
CA SER A 59 -8.92 3.32 10.81
C SER A 59 -9.47 1.94 11.08
N ASN A 60 -10.62 1.85 11.75
CA ASN A 60 -11.18 0.54 12.11
C ASN A 60 -11.88 -0.12 10.92
N VAL A 61 -11.10 -0.82 10.10
CA VAL A 61 -11.51 -1.43 8.82
C VAL A 61 -10.91 -2.82 8.68
N ALA A 62 -11.74 -3.86 8.77
CA ALA A 62 -11.31 -5.23 8.53
C ALA A 62 -11.02 -5.49 7.02
N PRO A 63 -9.95 -6.21 6.65
CA PRO A 63 -8.93 -6.85 7.50
C PRO A 63 -7.70 -5.98 7.76
N HIS A 64 -7.70 -4.71 7.32
CA HIS A 64 -6.56 -3.81 7.44
C HIS A 64 -6.16 -3.61 8.90
N SER A 65 -7.05 -3.03 9.67
CA SER A 65 -6.89 -2.77 11.09
C SER A 65 -8.23 -2.84 11.82
N MET A 66 -8.22 -3.37 13.02
CA MET A 66 -9.40 -3.58 13.84
C MET A 66 -9.09 -3.24 15.28
N LEU A 67 -9.99 -2.52 15.92
CA LEU A 67 -9.97 -2.24 17.35
C LEU A 67 -11.08 -3.04 18.02
N ASP A 68 -10.72 -3.91 18.95
CA ASP A 68 -11.69 -4.51 19.86
C ASP A 68 -12.02 -3.49 20.97
N PRO A 69 -13.23 -2.95 21.01
CA PRO A 69 -13.59 -1.93 21.98
C PRO A 69 -13.70 -2.46 23.41
N ALA A 70 -13.88 -3.78 23.59
CA ALA A 70 -14.00 -4.39 24.92
C ALA A 70 -12.63 -4.57 25.60
N THR A 71 -11.60 -4.90 24.81
CA THR A 71 -10.23 -5.16 25.30
C THR A 71 -9.26 -4.06 24.97
N ASN A 72 -9.65 -3.10 24.13
CA ASN A 72 -8.79 -2.07 23.54
C ASN A 72 -7.58 -2.67 22.80
N THR A 73 -7.77 -3.84 22.18
CA THR A 73 -6.70 -4.56 21.47
C THR A 73 -6.78 -4.24 19.99
N ALA A 74 -5.65 -3.78 19.44
CA ALA A 74 -5.46 -3.58 18.00
C ALA A 74 -5.10 -4.93 17.33
N SER A 75 -5.66 -5.19 16.15
CA SER A 75 -5.36 -6.35 15.31
C SER A 75 -5.57 -6.01 13.84
N GLY A 76 -5.14 -6.86 12.93
CA GLY A 76 -5.30 -6.66 11.50
C GLY A 76 -3.96 -6.72 10.76
N ILE A 77 -4.02 -6.77 9.45
CA ILE A 77 -2.85 -6.92 8.57
C ILE A 77 -1.87 -5.76 8.81
N ASP A 78 -2.36 -4.54 8.73
CA ASP A 78 -1.51 -3.35 8.85
C ASP A 78 -0.98 -3.18 10.29
N VAL A 79 -1.81 -3.47 11.30
CA VAL A 79 -1.37 -3.46 12.71
C VAL A 79 -0.20 -4.43 12.92
N GLU A 80 -0.31 -5.68 12.42
CA GLU A 80 0.75 -6.68 12.59
C GLU A 80 2.01 -6.33 11.78
N ILE A 81 1.86 -5.81 10.56
CA ILE A 81 3.02 -5.37 9.75
C ILE A 81 3.73 -4.19 10.41
N ASN A 82 2.98 -3.18 10.87
CA ASN A 82 3.57 -2.00 11.50
C ASN A 82 4.22 -2.34 12.85
N GLN A 83 3.64 -3.29 13.61
CA GLN A 83 4.30 -3.82 14.81
C GLN A 83 5.62 -4.51 14.46
N ALA A 84 5.64 -5.35 13.43
CA ALA A 84 6.87 -6.00 12.97
C ALA A 84 7.93 -4.99 12.49
N VAL A 85 7.51 -3.89 11.84
CA VAL A 85 8.41 -2.79 11.46
C VAL A 85 8.96 -2.10 12.71
N ALA A 86 8.13 -1.79 13.70
CA ALA A 86 8.56 -1.17 14.95
C ALA A 86 9.57 -2.05 15.69
N ASP A 87 9.29 -3.36 15.78
CA ASP A 87 10.19 -4.34 16.40
C ASP A 87 11.54 -4.41 15.66
N TRP A 88 11.51 -4.46 14.33
CA TRP A 88 12.72 -4.49 13.50
C TRP A 88 13.58 -3.23 13.68
N LEU A 89 12.94 -2.05 13.76
CA LEU A 89 13.62 -0.77 14.01
C LEU A 89 14.06 -0.59 15.46
N GLY A 90 13.58 -1.41 16.39
CA GLY A 90 13.87 -1.30 17.82
C GLY A 90 13.04 -0.23 18.55
N ILE A 91 11.94 0.22 17.98
CA ILE A 91 10.98 1.14 18.60
C ILE A 91 10.25 0.39 19.72
N LYS A 92 10.31 0.89 20.97
CA LYS A 92 9.82 0.15 22.15
C LYS A 92 8.38 0.51 22.53
N ASP A 93 7.96 1.73 22.28
CA ASP A 93 6.64 2.24 22.66
C ASP A 93 5.83 2.52 21.39
N VAL A 94 4.84 1.66 21.12
CA VAL A 94 3.95 1.77 19.97
C VAL A 94 2.55 2.11 20.46
N ARG A 95 2.05 3.25 20.05
CA ARG A 95 0.72 3.77 20.38
C ARG A 95 -0.15 3.83 19.14
N TYR A 96 -1.46 3.68 19.30
CA TYR A 96 -2.43 3.74 18.20
C TYR A 96 -3.42 4.88 18.41
N GLU A 97 -3.67 5.64 17.33
CA GLU A 97 -4.77 6.57 17.20
C GLU A 97 -5.72 6.06 16.10
N TRP A 98 -7.02 6.29 16.29
CA TRP A 98 -8.05 5.72 15.41
C TRP A 98 -8.88 6.82 14.71
N PRO A 99 -8.28 7.68 13.86
CA PRO A 99 -9.04 8.65 13.08
C PRO A 99 -9.91 7.94 12.03
N GLN A 100 -10.98 8.59 11.61
CA GLN A 100 -11.72 8.15 10.42
C GLN A 100 -10.79 8.23 9.20
N TRP A 101 -11.07 7.46 8.16
CA TRP A 101 -10.20 7.41 6.97
C TRP A 101 -9.88 8.80 6.40
N ALA A 102 -10.90 9.65 6.21
CA ALA A 102 -10.72 11.01 5.69
C ALA A 102 -9.87 11.92 6.60
N GLU A 103 -9.68 11.53 7.86
CA GLU A 103 -8.91 12.30 8.87
C GLU A 103 -7.46 11.83 8.99
N GLN A 104 -7.05 10.77 8.28
CA GLN A 104 -5.70 10.21 8.37
C GLN A 104 -4.62 11.25 8.02
N ILE A 105 -4.75 11.92 6.85
CA ILE A 105 -3.81 12.97 6.44
C ILE A 105 -3.84 14.18 7.40
N PRO A 106 -5.00 14.77 7.77
CA PRO A 106 -5.07 15.80 8.80
C PRO A 106 -4.43 15.40 10.13
N SER A 107 -4.63 14.16 10.60
CA SER A 107 -4.03 13.63 11.82
C SER A 107 -2.50 13.59 11.75
N LEU A 108 -1.95 13.12 10.63
CA LEU A 108 -0.51 13.10 10.37
C LEU A 108 0.09 14.52 10.35
N LEU A 109 -0.53 15.43 9.59
CA LEU A 109 -0.02 16.81 9.43
C LEU A 109 -0.12 17.62 10.72
N SER A 110 -1.11 17.35 11.58
CA SER A 110 -1.23 17.97 12.91
C SER A 110 -0.34 17.31 13.98
N LYS A 111 0.45 16.30 13.62
CA LYS A 111 1.34 15.53 14.50
C LYS A 111 0.62 14.74 15.60
N ARG A 112 -0.68 14.45 15.42
CA ARG A 112 -1.39 13.50 16.29
C ARG A 112 -0.89 12.07 16.06
N THR A 113 -0.51 11.76 14.81
CA THR A 113 0.12 10.50 14.44
C THR A 113 1.48 10.76 13.79
N ASP A 114 2.38 9.79 13.86
CA ASP A 114 3.68 9.83 13.20
C ASP A 114 3.66 9.17 11.83
N VAL A 115 2.76 8.20 11.65
CA VAL A 115 2.60 7.44 10.42
C VAL A 115 1.10 7.27 10.13
N ILE A 116 0.69 7.40 8.89
CA ILE A 116 -0.55 6.77 8.40
C ILE A 116 -0.21 5.30 8.24
N ALA A 117 -0.58 4.51 9.25
CA ALA A 117 -0.16 3.13 9.39
C ALA A 117 -1.10 2.15 8.67
N GLN A 118 -2.27 2.59 8.27
CA GLN A 118 -3.13 1.87 7.35
C GLN A 118 -2.67 2.06 5.91
N ASN A 119 -2.61 0.97 5.16
CA ASN A 119 -2.09 0.93 3.79
C ASN A 119 -2.88 1.89 2.87
N ILE A 120 -2.26 2.99 2.48
CA ILE A 120 -2.88 4.09 1.73
C ILE A 120 -2.34 4.16 0.30
N HIS A 121 -3.24 4.30 -0.68
CA HIS A 121 -2.85 4.40 -2.08
C HIS A 121 -2.16 5.73 -2.40
N VAL A 122 -1.09 5.64 -3.18
CA VAL A 122 -0.39 6.80 -3.73
C VAL A 122 -1.21 7.42 -4.86
N ASN A 123 -1.50 8.71 -4.77
CA ASN A 123 -2.13 9.46 -5.86
C ASN A 123 -1.54 10.88 -5.96
N PRO A 124 -1.73 11.60 -7.07
CA PRO A 124 -1.14 12.92 -7.29
C PRO A 124 -1.48 13.96 -6.22
N GLU A 125 -2.68 13.93 -5.65
CA GLU A 125 -3.09 14.90 -4.63
C GLU A 125 -2.40 14.62 -3.29
N ARG A 126 -2.33 13.35 -2.88
CA ARG A 126 -1.65 12.94 -1.64
C ARG A 126 -0.14 13.21 -1.69
N VAL A 127 0.52 12.98 -2.85
CA VAL A 127 1.95 13.26 -3.04
C VAL A 127 2.29 14.75 -2.87
N LYS A 128 1.34 15.65 -3.10
CA LYS A 128 1.54 17.09 -2.87
C LYS A 128 1.75 17.43 -1.39
N VAL A 129 1.19 16.65 -0.47
CA VAL A 129 1.11 16.99 0.96
C VAL A 129 1.84 16.01 1.87
N ILE A 130 1.95 14.72 1.50
CA ILE A 130 2.65 13.69 2.27
C ILE A 130 3.66 12.94 1.42
N SER A 131 4.53 12.17 2.07
CA SER A 131 5.45 11.20 1.46
C SER A 131 5.03 9.77 1.82
N PHE A 132 5.63 8.77 1.15
CA PHE A 132 5.22 7.37 1.27
C PHE A 132 6.41 6.46 1.51
N SER A 133 6.18 5.36 2.23
CA SER A 133 7.15 4.28 2.40
C SER A 133 7.41 3.53 1.08
N GLY A 134 8.33 2.58 1.13
CA GLY A 134 8.34 1.44 0.22
C GLY A 134 7.01 0.66 0.28
N PRO A 135 6.80 -0.29 -0.66
CA PRO A 135 5.56 -1.08 -0.71
C PRO A 135 5.41 -1.98 0.51
N ALA A 136 4.19 -2.01 1.08
CA ALA A 136 3.84 -2.98 2.11
C ALA A 136 3.25 -4.25 1.49
N TRP A 137 2.01 -4.18 1.05
CA TRP A 137 1.27 -5.25 0.38
C TRP A 137 0.26 -4.64 -0.60
N TRP A 138 -0.36 -5.47 -1.45
CA TRP A 138 -1.24 -5.00 -2.51
C TRP A 138 -2.68 -5.49 -2.33
N TYR A 139 -3.62 -4.62 -2.64
CA TYR A 139 -5.04 -4.89 -2.83
C TYR A 139 -5.58 -4.02 -3.95
N GLY A 140 -6.74 -4.34 -4.49
CA GLY A 140 -7.29 -3.66 -5.66
C GLY A 140 -8.77 -3.32 -5.53
N PRO A 141 -9.28 -2.46 -6.44
CA PRO A 141 -10.68 -2.12 -6.47
C PRO A 141 -11.53 -3.26 -7.02
N VAL A 142 -12.74 -3.40 -6.51
CA VAL A 142 -13.78 -4.28 -7.04
C VAL A 142 -15.11 -3.53 -7.13
N VAL A 143 -15.86 -3.79 -8.18
CA VAL A 143 -17.23 -3.27 -8.32
C VAL A 143 -18.18 -4.25 -7.61
N LEU A 144 -18.96 -3.72 -6.69
CA LEU A 144 -20.00 -4.44 -5.94
C LEU A 144 -21.37 -4.01 -6.43
N VAL A 145 -22.24 -4.98 -6.62
CA VAL A 145 -23.61 -4.79 -7.12
C VAL A 145 -24.59 -5.65 -6.34
N GLU A 146 -25.89 -5.46 -6.56
CA GLU A 146 -26.89 -6.42 -6.10
C GLU A 146 -26.67 -7.79 -6.80
N LYS A 147 -26.90 -8.87 -6.05
CA LYS A 147 -26.68 -10.24 -6.52
C LYS A 147 -27.46 -10.53 -7.80
N GLY A 148 -26.76 -11.15 -8.74
CA GLY A 148 -27.26 -11.41 -10.09
C GLY A 148 -27.03 -10.25 -11.06
N ASN A 149 -26.41 -9.14 -10.62
CA ASN A 149 -26.09 -7.99 -11.46
C ASN A 149 -27.27 -7.55 -12.35
N PRO A 150 -28.43 -7.15 -11.78
CA PRO A 150 -29.67 -6.93 -12.53
C PRO A 150 -29.55 -5.85 -13.61
N ASP A 151 -28.68 -4.87 -13.41
CA ASP A 151 -28.44 -3.78 -14.36
C ASP A 151 -27.34 -4.11 -15.40
N GLY A 152 -26.74 -5.30 -15.35
CA GLY A 152 -25.81 -5.81 -16.34
C GLY A 152 -24.51 -5.02 -16.46
N ILE A 153 -23.94 -4.56 -15.33
CA ILE A 153 -22.64 -3.87 -15.29
C ILE A 153 -21.55 -4.81 -15.81
N LYS A 154 -20.75 -4.33 -16.78
CA LYS A 154 -19.69 -5.11 -17.45
C LYS A 154 -18.33 -4.42 -17.42
N SER A 155 -18.30 -3.13 -17.02
CA SER A 155 -17.07 -2.34 -16.96
C SER A 155 -17.22 -1.23 -15.91
N TYR A 156 -16.11 -0.65 -15.51
CA TYR A 156 -16.10 0.56 -14.67
C TYR A 156 -16.74 1.77 -15.38
N ASP A 157 -16.68 1.82 -16.71
CA ASP A 157 -17.29 2.91 -17.51
C ASP A 157 -18.82 2.90 -17.40
N ASP A 158 -19.44 1.74 -17.16
CA ASP A 158 -20.89 1.62 -16.97
C ASP A 158 -21.38 2.33 -15.70
N LEU A 159 -20.47 2.72 -14.80
CA LEU A 159 -20.77 3.47 -13.59
C LEU A 159 -20.95 4.97 -13.84
N LYS A 160 -20.58 5.47 -15.02
CA LYS A 160 -20.75 6.87 -15.38
C LYS A 160 -22.22 7.29 -15.33
N GLY A 161 -22.50 8.37 -14.61
CA GLY A 161 -23.86 8.90 -14.44
C GLY A 161 -24.75 8.07 -13.51
N LYS A 162 -24.24 6.97 -12.91
CA LYS A 162 -24.98 6.15 -11.94
C LYS A 162 -24.71 6.62 -10.51
N ASP A 163 -25.63 6.27 -9.59
CA ASP A 163 -25.48 6.55 -8.16
C ASP A 163 -24.61 5.46 -7.53
N VAL A 164 -23.35 5.80 -7.23
CA VAL A 164 -22.32 4.84 -6.76
C VAL A 164 -21.83 5.25 -5.38
N GLY A 165 -21.78 4.31 -4.45
CA GLY A 165 -21.19 4.49 -3.14
C GLY A 165 -19.66 4.39 -3.17
N ALA A 166 -19.00 5.13 -2.28
CA ALA A 166 -17.57 5.02 -1.99
C ALA A 166 -17.24 5.53 -0.59
N LEU A 167 -16.18 5.03 0.00
CA LEU A 167 -15.65 5.57 1.24
C LEU A 167 -15.12 7.00 1.03
N ALA A 168 -15.47 7.92 1.93
CA ALA A 168 -15.03 9.32 1.86
C ALA A 168 -13.49 9.43 1.93
N GLY A 169 -12.88 10.14 0.97
CA GLY A 169 -11.44 10.32 0.85
C GLY A 169 -10.69 9.12 0.26
N SER A 170 -11.40 8.08 -0.21
CA SER A 170 -10.79 6.91 -0.85
C SER A 170 -10.30 7.20 -2.28
N ALA A 171 -9.50 6.27 -2.81
CA ALA A 171 -9.11 6.29 -4.22
C ALA A 171 -10.32 6.02 -5.14
N ALA A 172 -11.26 5.19 -4.67
CA ALA A 172 -12.51 4.89 -5.37
C ALA A 172 -13.38 6.15 -5.53
N GLU A 173 -13.56 6.94 -4.47
CA GLU A 173 -14.29 8.21 -4.55
C GLU A 173 -13.68 9.15 -5.60
N ALA A 174 -12.35 9.34 -5.54
CA ALA A 174 -11.65 10.21 -6.48
C ALA A 174 -11.83 9.75 -7.95
N TYR A 175 -11.76 8.45 -8.18
CA TYR A 175 -11.99 7.85 -9.49
C TYR A 175 -13.43 8.05 -9.97
N LEU A 176 -14.42 7.70 -9.14
CA LEU A 176 -15.85 7.80 -9.49
C LEU A 176 -16.25 9.23 -9.86
N ARG A 177 -15.77 10.22 -9.10
CA ARG A 177 -16.00 11.64 -9.43
C ARG A 177 -15.37 12.00 -10.77
N ARG A 178 -14.16 11.51 -11.07
CA ARG A 178 -13.46 11.80 -12.33
C ARG A 178 -14.19 11.23 -13.54
N ILE A 179 -14.77 10.03 -13.45
CA ILE A 179 -15.54 9.43 -14.56
C ILE A 179 -16.96 10.00 -14.69
N GLY A 180 -17.39 10.85 -13.75
CA GLY A 180 -18.72 11.47 -13.75
C GLY A 180 -19.82 10.58 -13.20
N ALA A 181 -19.53 9.68 -12.26
CA ALA A 181 -20.54 9.02 -11.46
C ALA A 181 -21.17 9.99 -10.43
N ASN A 182 -22.42 9.76 -10.07
CA ASN A 182 -23.08 10.46 -8.95
C ASN A 182 -22.62 9.77 -7.66
N THR A 183 -21.57 10.30 -7.03
CA THR A 183 -20.92 9.61 -5.91
C THR A 183 -21.56 9.95 -4.58
N THR A 184 -22.08 8.94 -3.88
CA THR A 184 -22.52 9.02 -2.48
C THR A 184 -21.37 8.55 -1.59
N THR A 185 -20.94 9.38 -0.63
CA THR A 185 -19.82 9.04 0.25
C THR A 185 -20.29 8.59 1.63
N PHE A 186 -19.60 7.59 2.17
CA PHE A 186 -19.81 7.02 3.49
C PHE A 186 -18.62 7.26 4.40
N LYS A 187 -18.85 7.25 5.72
CA LYS A 187 -17.79 7.47 6.71
C LYS A 187 -17.04 6.18 7.06
N SER A 188 -17.66 5.03 6.80
CA SER A 188 -17.08 3.71 7.03
C SER A 188 -17.55 2.72 5.98
N GLU A 189 -16.75 1.69 5.73
CA GLU A 189 -17.02 0.59 4.81
C GLU A 189 -18.24 -0.22 5.27
N VAL A 190 -18.45 -0.33 6.58
CA VAL A 190 -19.64 -1.01 7.14
C VAL A 190 -20.91 -0.29 6.72
N GLU A 191 -20.94 1.04 6.85
CA GLU A 191 -22.09 1.86 6.42
C GLU A 191 -22.31 1.76 4.91
N GLU A 192 -21.25 1.78 4.13
CA GLU A 192 -21.25 1.65 2.68
C GLU A 192 -21.83 0.31 2.23
N LEU A 193 -21.28 -0.81 2.72
CA LEU A 193 -21.74 -2.16 2.36
C LEU A 193 -23.16 -2.44 2.86
N GLN A 194 -23.53 -1.95 4.03
CA GLN A 194 -24.93 -2.02 4.51
C GLN A 194 -25.86 -1.20 3.61
N SER A 195 -25.43 -0.05 3.10
CA SER A 195 -26.24 0.78 2.21
C SER A 195 -26.50 0.10 0.87
N LEU A 196 -25.50 -0.61 0.32
CA LEU A 196 -25.65 -1.45 -0.86
C LEU A 196 -26.60 -2.64 -0.57
N SER A 197 -26.38 -3.35 0.54
CA SER A 197 -27.22 -4.50 0.94
C SER A 197 -28.69 -4.13 1.13
N GLN A 198 -28.97 -2.90 1.56
CA GLN A 198 -30.32 -2.36 1.78
C GLN A 198 -30.91 -1.66 0.54
N GLY A 199 -30.18 -1.63 -0.57
CA GLY A 199 -30.60 -0.98 -1.82
C GLY A 199 -30.65 0.56 -1.75
N ARG A 200 -29.99 1.18 -0.76
CA ARG A 200 -29.88 2.66 -0.68
C ARG A 200 -28.95 3.23 -1.72
N VAL A 201 -27.90 2.49 -2.07
CA VAL A 201 -27.09 2.66 -3.28
C VAL A 201 -27.16 1.37 -4.09
N LYS A 202 -26.97 1.44 -5.41
CA LYS A 202 -27.04 0.27 -6.29
C LYS A 202 -25.67 -0.33 -6.62
N TYR A 203 -24.64 0.46 -6.50
CA TYR A 203 -23.27 0.12 -6.84
C TYR A 203 -22.35 0.69 -5.78
N VAL A 204 -21.23 -0.02 -5.58
CA VAL A 204 -20.12 0.42 -4.71
C VAL A 204 -18.81 0.06 -5.41
N VAL A 205 -17.79 0.88 -5.27
CA VAL A 205 -16.41 0.51 -5.61
C VAL A 205 -15.62 0.47 -4.31
N GLU A 206 -15.22 -0.73 -3.93
CA GLU A 206 -14.56 -1.02 -2.65
C GLU A 206 -13.26 -1.80 -2.87
N ASP A 207 -12.46 -1.92 -1.83
CA ASP A 207 -11.27 -2.76 -1.82
C ASP A 207 -11.65 -4.25 -1.79
N ASP A 208 -11.04 -5.04 -2.64
CA ASP A 208 -11.34 -6.46 -2.83
C ASP A 208 -11.17 -7.30 -1.55
N VAL A 209 -10.23 -6.92 -0.70
CA VAL A 209 -9.96 -7.59 0.58
C VAL A 209 -11.03 -7.26 1.63
N VAL A 210 -11.55 -6.04 1.64
CA VAL A 210 -12.64 -5.61 2.53
C VAL A 210 -13.90 -6.40 2.20
N PHE A 211 -14.27 -6.46 0.93
CA PHE A 211 -15.42 -7.27 0.51
C PHE A 211 -15.24 -8.75 0.81
N THR A 212 -14.04 -9.32 0.60
CA THR A 212 -13.78 -10.75 0.88
C THR A 212 -14.02 -11.09 2.35
N VAL A 213 -13.68 -10.21 3.29
CA VAL A 213 -13.94 -10.40 4.72
C VAL A 213 -15.41 -10.21 5.04
N PHE A 214 -16.05 -9.19 4.46
CA PHE A 214 -17.48 -8.95 4.63
C PHE A 214 -18.33 -10.14 4.16
N ASP A 215 -18.04 -10.69 2.97
CA ASP A 215 -18.73 -11.85 2.38
C ASP A 215 -18.68 -13.07 3.31
N LYS A 216 -17.51 -13.35 3.88
CA LYS A 216 -17.33 -14.47 4.84
C LYS A 216 -18.09 -14.24 6.16
N ALA A 217 -18.10 -13.01 6.65
CA ALA A 217 -18.71 -12.66 7.93
C ALA A 217 -20.25 -12.56 7.87
N ASN A 218 -20.81 -12.33 6.67
CA ASN A 218 -22.25 -12.07 6.48
C ASN A 218 -22.85 -13.04 5.46
N PRO A 219 -22.87 -14.35 5.72
CA PRO A 219 -23.42 -15.31 4.77
C PRO A 219 -24.90 -15.02 4.53
N GLY A 220 -25.29 -14.95 3.24
CA GLY A 220 -26.68 -14.68 2.84
C GLY A 220 -26.99 -13.23 2.51
N HIS A 221 -26.01 -12.32 2.53
CA HIS A 221 -26.21 -10.97 1.97
C HIS A 221 -26.52 -11.05 0.47
N ASN A 222 -27.07 -9.95 -0.10
CA ASN A 222 -27.48 -9.86 -1.51
C ASN A 222 -26.48 -9.09 -2.38
N ILE A 223 -25.21 -9.01 -1.98
CA ILE A 223 -24.15 -8.32 -2.74
C ILE A 223 -23.38 -9.34 -3.56
N GLU A 224 -23.00 -8.96 -4.78
CA GLU A 224 -22.10 -9.69 -5.68
C GLU A 224 -20.92 -8.81 -6.05
N ALA A 225 -19.71 -9.38 -6.00
CA ALA A 225 -18.50 -8.74 -6.51
C ALA A 225 -18.24 -9.16 -7.95
N LEU A 226 -18.03 -8.20 -8.83
CA LEU A 226 -17.80 -8.43 -10.26
C LEU A 226 -16.31 -8.71 -10.52
N TRP A 227 -15.82 -9.86 -10.08
CA TRP A 227 -14.41 -10.27 -10.17
C TRP A 227 -13.86 -10.38 -11.60
N ASN A 228 -14.74 -10.55 -12.58
CA ASN A 228 -14.40 -10.68 -13.99
C ASN A 228 -14.23 -9.32 -14.70
N ILE A 229 -14.50 -8.22 -14.03
CA ILE A 229 -14.30 -6.87 -14.57
C ILE A 229 -12.89 -6.39 -14.24
N ALA A 230 -12.08 -6.16 -15.28
CA ALA A 230 -10.75 -5.62 -15.12
C ALA A 230 -10.83 -4.16 -14.64
N ALA A 231 -10.07 -3.83 -13.60
CA ALA A 231 -9.91 -2.44 -13.18
C ALA A 231 -9.16 -1.66 -14.27
N PRO A 232 -9.65 -0.49 -14.68
CA PRO A 232 -8.98 0.34 -15.68
C PRO A 232 -7.58 0.77 -15.22
N GLU A 233 -6.67 0.98 -16.16
CA GLU A 233 -5.30 1.41 -15.84
C GLU A 233 -5.26 2.71 -15.05
N ASP A 234 -6.18 3.63 -15.29
CA ASP A 234 -6.22 4.92 -14.63
C ASP A 234 -6.69 4.85 -13.16
N ILE A 235 -7.48 3.86 -12.75
CA ILE A 235 -7.76 3.64 -11.33
C ILE A 235 -6.59 2.92 -10.66
N VAL A 236 -5.94 1.97 -11.35
CA VAL A 236 -4.81 1.21 -10.81
C VAL A 236 -3.57 2.09 -10.69
N TYR A 237 -3.20 2.79 -11.75
CA TYR A 237 -1.97 3.60 -11.79
C TYR A 237 -2.24 5.07 -11.49
N GLY A 238 -3.25 5.67 -12.06
CA GLY A 238 -3.62 7.08 -11.84
C GLY A 238 -4.32 7.31 -10.51
N GLY A 239 -5.10 6.36 -10.03
CA GLY A 239 -5.78 6.37 -8.73
C GLY A 239 -4.90 5.84 -7.59
N GLY A 240 -3.82 5.10 -7.92
CA GLY A 240 -2.87 4.62 -6.94
C GLY A 240 -3.18 3.26 -6.31
N TYR A 241 -4.17 2.50 -6.77
CA TYR A 241 -4.46 1.17 -6.22
C TYR A 241 -3.32 0.16 -6.37
N GLY A 242 -2.40 0.35 -7.34
CA GLY A 242 -1.23 -0.50 -7.49
C GLY A 242 -0.08 -0.18 -6.55
N ALA A 243 -0.15 0.91 -5.78
CA ALA A 243 0.95 1.43 -4.99
C ALA A 243 0.52 1.82 -3.58
N ALA A 244 -0.20 0.93 -2.90
CA ALA A 244 -0.56 1.14 -1.52
C ALA A 244 0.67 1.07 -0.60
N ARG A 245 0.80 2.02 0.33
CA ARG A 245 1.98 2.26 1.17
C ARG A 245 1.56 2.88 2.49
N TYR A 246 2.50 3.07 3.39
CA TYR A 246 2.29 3.87 4.59
C TYR A 246 2.68 5.33 4.36
N GLY A 247 1.98 6.26 5.02
CA GLY A 247 2.14 7.70 4.79
C GLY A 247 2.95 8.41 5.88
N PHE A 248 3.76 9.39 5.49
CA PHE A 248 4.65 10.15 6.36
C PHE A 248 4.57 11.65 6.05
N ARG A 249 4.86 12.50 7.04
CA ARG A 249 5.15 13.91 6.75
C ARG A 249 6.35 14.01 5.83
N LYS A 250 6.39 15.01 4.98
CA LYS A 250 7.52 15.20 4.03
C LYS A 250 8.84 15.46 4.75
N GLU A 251 8.78 16.13 5.89
CA GLU A 251 9.93 16.43 6.73
C GLU A 251 10.46 15.20 7.51
N ASP A 252 9.66 14.16 7.72
CA ASP A 252 10.06 12.95 8.44
C ASP A 252 10.76 11.94 7.50
N CYS A 253 11.77 12.37 6.80
CA CYS A 253 12.42 11.62 5.74
C CYS A 253 13.26 10.45 6.29
N MET A 254 13.98 10.61 7.42
CA MET A 254 14.75 9.52 8.03
C MET A 254 13.85 8.40 8.52
N LEU A 255 12.73 8.73 9.20
CA LEU A 255 11.75 7.74 9.64
C LEU A 255 11.17 6.97 8.43
N ARG A 256 10.72 7.70 7.39
CA ARG A 256 10.17 7.10 6.16
C ARG A 256 11.17 6.14 5.50
N THR A 257 12.44 6.53 5.44
CA THR A 257 13.49 5.73 4.82
C THR A 257 13.77 4.46 5.63
N ALA A 258 13.93 4.58 6.95
CA ALA A 258 14.11 3.44 7.85
C ALA A 258 12.91 2.47 7.76
N TYR A 259 11.69 3.01 7.74
CA TYR A 259 10.46 2.24 7.57
C TYR A 259 10.45 1.46 6.25
N SER A 260 10.91 2.09 5.16
CA SER A 260 10.98 1.46 3.83
C SER A 260 11.97 0.30 3.79
N VAL A 261 13.12 0.45 4.47
CA VAL A 261 14.12 -0.62 4.61
C VAL A 261 13.54 -1.78 5.40
N ALA A 262 12.96 -1.50 6.57
CA ALA A 262 12.33 -2.54 7.41
C ALA A 262 11.25 -3.32 6.64
N LEU A 263 10.37 -2.63 5.90
CA LEU A 263 9.36 -3.28 5.06
C LEU A 263 10.00 -4.18 3.99
N GLY A 264 11.07 -3.73 3.34
CA GLY A 264 11.82 -4.53 2.36
C GLY A 264 12.33 -5.83 2.99
N GLU A 265 12.97 -5.76 4.15
CA GLU A 265 13.48 -6.92 4.90
C GLU A 265 12.34 -7.86 5.33
N LEU A 266 11.26 -7.33 5.89
CA LEU A 266 10.11 -8.13 6.34
C LEU A 266 9.36 -8.81 5.19
N ARG A 267 9.38 -8.23 4.00
CA ARG A 267 8.86 -8.87 2.78
C ARG A 267 9.79 -9.99 2.32
N ASN A 268 11.09 -9.72 2.30
CA ASN A 268 12.10 -10.66 1.79
C ASN A 268 12.26 -11.89 2.69
N ASN A 269 12.13 -11.73 4.00
CA ASN A 269 12.27 -12.85 4.97
C ASN A 269 10.96 -13.63 5.20
N GLY A 270 9.87 -13.26 4.51
CA GLY A 270 8.59 -13.95 4.56
C GLY A 270 7.66 -13.53 5.70
N THR A 271 8.03 -12.56 6.55
CA THR A 271 7.18 -12.09 7.65
C THR A 271 5.87 -11.53 7.15
N VAL A 272 5.90 -10.67 6.11
CA VAL A 272 4.67 -10.11 5.52
C VAL A 272 3.80 -11.21 4.91
N SER A 273 4.38 -12.18 4.19
CA SER A 273 3.64 -13.35 3.66
C SER A 273 2.92 -14.12 4.77
N ALA A 274 3.61 -14.38 5.89
CA ALA A 274 3.02 -15.09 7.03
C ALA A 274 1.86 -14.31 7.67
N ILE A 275 1.97 -12.98 7.77
CA ILE A 275 0.88 -12.11 8.25
C ILE A 275 -0.30 -12.19 7.29
N LEU A 276 -0.09 -11.98 6.00
CA LEU A 276 -1.14 -12.05 4.97
C LEU A 276 -1.90 -13.37 5.01
N ALA A 277 -1.18 -14.50 5.17
CA ALA A 277 -1.77 -15.83 5.23
C ALA A 277 -2.73 -16.02 6.42
N LYS A 278 -2.49 -15.40 7.58
CA LYS A 278 -3.41 -15.43 8.73
C LYS A 278 -4.80 -14.86 8.37
N TYR A 279 -4.84 -13.89 7.45
CA TYR A 279 -6.07 -13.23 6.98
C TYR A 279 -6.64 -13.86 5.70
N GLY A 280 -6.09 -15.02 5.28
CA GLY A 280 -6.57 -15.75 4.09
C GLY A 280 -6.09 -15.15 2.76
N LEU A 281 -5.11 -14.26 2.79
CA LEU A 281 -4.45 -13.69 1.62
C LEU A 281 -3.24 -14.56 1.23
N SER A 282 -2.60 -14.23 0.12
CA SER A 282 -1.48 -15.01 -0.42
C SER A 282 -0.38 -14.08 -0.95
N ASP A 283 0.71 -14.67 -1.45
CA ASP A 283 1.81 -13.93 -2.09
C ASP A 283 1.38 -13.12 -3.32
N ARG A 284 0.19 -13.36 -3.87
CA ARG A 284 -0.42 -12.47 -4.87
C ARG A 284 -0.60 -11.04 -4.36
N ASN A 285 -0.77 -10.88 -3.05
CA ASN A 285 -0.89 -9.59 -2.38
C ASN A 285 0.48 -8.93 -2.11
N LEU A 286 1.59 -9.59 -2.44
CA LEU A 286 2.94 -8.99 -2.44
C LEU A 286 3.33 -8.42 -3.80
N VAL A 287 2.64 -8.78 -4.86
CA VAL A 287 3.01 -8.44 -6.24
C VAL A 287 2.25 -7.20 -6.69
N TRP A 288 2.97 -6.22 -7.23
CA TRP A 288 2.47 -4.93 -7.70
C TRP A 288 1.63 -4.99 -8.97
N PHE A 289 1.68 -6.10 -9.68
CA PHE A 289 1.01 -6.27 -10.95
C PHE A 289 0.13 -7.51 -10.87
N LYS A 290 -1.18 -7.33 -10.89
CA LYS A 290 -2.03 -8.34 -11.47
C LYS A 290 -1.63 -8.39 -12.95
N LEU A 291 -0.69 -9.27 -13.30
CA LEU A 291 -0.61 -9.72 -14.68
C LEU A 291 -1.97 -10.35 -14.94
N ASN A 292 -2.80 -9.68 -15.73
CA ASN A 292 -3.98 -10.32 -16.26
C ASN A 292 -3.53 -11.64 -16.89
N PRO A 293 -4.19 -12.78 -16.59
CA PRO A 293 -3.89 -14.04 -17.21
C PRO A 293 -4.10 -13.98 -18.71
#